data_1b87684db40b68728b50a982248c29af
#
_entry.id   1b87684db40b68728b50a982248c29af
#
_cell.length_a   1.000
_cell.length_b   1.000
_cell.length_c   1.000
_cell.angle_alpha   90.00
_cell.angle_beta   90.00
_cell.angle_gamma   90.00
#
_symmetry.space_group_name_H-M   'P 1'
#
loop_
_entity.id
_entity.type
_entity.pdbx_description
1 polymer ?
#
loop_
_entity_poly.entity_id
_entity_poly.type
_entity_poly.pdbx_seq_one_letter_code
_entity_poly.pdbx_strand_id
1 'polypeptide(L)'
;LVGRNNRQNDKLTLKTASKNDMWLHTKDIHGSHVIVVSDGKEISDTAICEAAQLAAYHSKARNSSQVPVDYTLVRYVSKPNGSKPGMVIYVNNKTLYVKPSQFKIKTE
;
A
#
# COMPACT_ATOMS: atom_id res chain seq x y z
N LEU A 1 -2.54 -0.97 -8.01
CA LEU A 1 -2.36 0.47 -8.23
C LEU A 1 -1.29 1.00 -7.31
N VAL A 2 -0.42 1.83 -7.82
CA VAL A 2 0.72 2.39 -7.08
C VAL A 2 0.73 3.90 -7.21
N GLY A 3 0.72 4.61 -6.06
CA GLY A 3 0.90 6.06 -6.05
C GLY A 3 2.37 6.41 -6.16
N ARG A 4 2.71 7.41 -6.96
CA ARG A 4 4.09 7.77 -7.27
C ARG A 4 4.62 8.95 -6.49
N ASN A 5 3.74 9.73 -5.87
CA ASN A 5 4.12 10.86 -5.04
C ASN A 5 3.04 11.07 -3.99
N ASN A 6 3.29 12.00 -3.06
CA ASN A 6 2.40 12.18 -1.93
C ASN A 6 0.97 12.56 -2.35
N ARG A 7 0.80 13.37 -3.37
CA ARG A 7 -0.53 13.76 -3.85
C ARG A 7 -1.23 12.61 -4.54
N GLN A 8 -0.51 11.83 -5.33
CA GLN A 8 -1.07 10.63 -5.97
C GLN A 8 -1.43 9.58 -4.93
N ASN A 9 -0.61 9.43 -3.89
CA ASN A 9 -0.91 8.52 -2.79
C ASN A 9 -2.24 8.90 -2.12
N ASP A 10 -2.43 10.18 -1.81
CA ASP A 10 -3.68 10.64 -1.21
C ASP A 10 -4.87 10.39 -2.12
N LYS A 11 -4.74 10.76 -3.39
CA LYS A 11 -5.83 10.59 -4.35
C LYS A 11 -6.18 9.11 -4.52
N LEU A 12 -5.17 8.26 -4.66
CA LEU A 12 -5.37 6.83 -4.85
C LEU A 12 -6.11 6.22 -3.66
N THR A 13 -5.65 6.49 -2.45
CA THR A 13 -6.18 5.86 -1.25
C THR A 13 -7.50 6.45 -0.81
N LEU A 14 -7.64 7.77 -0.89
CA LEU A 14 -8.78 8.46 -0.29
C LEU A 14 -9.92 8.71 -1.26
N LYS A 15 -9.66 8.68 -2.57
CA LYS A 15 -10.66 9.04 -3.58
C LYS A 15 -10.90 7.98 -4.64
N THR A 16 -9.87 7.24 -5.05
CA THR A 16 -9.96 6.25 -6.12
C THR A 16 -10.29 4.86 -5.60
N ALA A 17 -9.63 4.44 -4.53
CA ALA A 17 -9.82 3.09 -3.98
C ALA A 17 -11.18 2.97 -3.29
N SER A 18 -11.77 1.79 -3.35
CA SER A 18 -13.01 1.50 -2.63
C SER A 18 -12.68 0.99 -1.23
N LYS A 19 -13.69 1.02 -0.35
CA LYS A 19 -13.50 0.66 1.06
C LYS A 19 -13.09 -0.79 1.26
N ASN A 20 -13.40 -1.67 0.31
CA ASN A 20 -13.07 -3.09 0.38
C ASN A 20 -11.72 -3.43 -0.24
N ASP A 21 -11.05 -2.44 -0.82
CA ASP A 21 -9.71 -2.65 -1.37
C ASP A 21 -8.69 -2.72 -0.26
N MET A 22 -7.56 -3.36 -0.54
CA MET A 22 -6.46 -3.47 0.43
C MET A 22 -5.45 -2.36 0.19
N TRP A 23 -5.08 -1.67 1.26
CA TRP A 23 -4.06 -0.62 1.25
C TRP A 23 -2.79 -1.18 1.88
N LEU A 24 -1.65 -0.90 1.24
CA LEU A 24 -0.33 -1.34 1.74
C LEU A 24 0.65 -0.18 1.68
N HIS A 25 1.53 -0.15 2.69
CA HIS A 25 2.59 0.85 2.77
C HIS A 25 3.70 0.32 3.66
N THR A 26 4.94 0.66 3.34
CA THR A 26 6.08 0.29 4.18
C THR A 26 5.96 0.96 5.54
N LYS A 27 6.20 0.18 6.60
CA LYS A 27 6.03 0.64 7.97
C LYS A 27 7.15 1.63 8.33
N ASP A 28 6.75 2.85 8.70
CA ASP A 28 7.66 3.91 9.13
C ASP A 28 8.77 4.22 8.12
N ILE A 29 8.56 3.89 6.85
CA ILE A 29 9.51 4.12 5.76
C ILE A 29 8.79 4.84 4.65
N HIS A 30 9.38 5.91 4.14
CA HIS A 30 8.78 6.66 3.03
C HIS A 30 8.67 5.78 1.79
N GLY A 31 7.49 5.76 1.19
CA GLY A 31 7.24 4.96 0.00
C GLY A 31 5.88 5.23 -0.61
N SER A 32 5.52 4.44 -1.60
CA SER A 32 4.25 4.55 -2.31
C SER A 32 3.14 3.83 -1.57
N HIS A 33 1.93 4.36 -1.67
CA HIS A 33 0.73 3.60 -1.33
C HIS A 33 0.47 2.60 -2.46
N VAL A 34 0.15 1.37 -2.09
CA VAL A 34 -0.21 0.32 -3.05
C VAL A 34 -1.61 -0.14 -2.74
N ILE A 35 -2.45 -0.24 -3.75
CA ILE A 35 -3.83 -0.67 -3.61
C ILE A 35 -4.05 -1.96 -4.39
N VAL A 36 -4.54 -2.99 -3.70
CA VAL A 36 -5.04 -4.19 -4.34
C VAL A 36 -6.55 -4.05 -4.46
N VAL A 37 -7.03 -4.06 -5.69
CA VAL A 37 -8.46 -3.91 -5.96
C VAL A 37 -9.17 -5.23 -5.71
N SER A 38 -10.18 -5.22 -4.85
CA SER A 38 -10.89 -6.44 -4.50
C SER A 38 -11.89 -6.87 -5.58
N ASP A 39 -12.48 -5.91 -6.26
CA ASP A 39 -13.48 -6.15 -7.30
C ASP A 39 -14.60 -7.09 -6.79
N GLY A 40 -15.00 -6.88 -5.53
CA GLY A 40 -16.05 -7.69 -4.91
C GLY A 40 -15.63 -9.07 -4.49
N LYS A 41 -14.35 -9.41 -4.59
CA LYS A 41 -13.82 -10.72 -4.23
C LYS A 41 -12.91 -10.63 -3.03
N GLU A 42 -12.71 -11.75 -2.35
CA GLU A 42 -11.74 -11.84 -1.28
C GLU A 42 -10.33 -11.75 -1.85
N ILE A 43 -9.48 -10.92 -1.22
CA ILE A 43 -8.10 -10.73 -1.66
C ILE A 43 -7.25 -11.87 -1.11
N SER A 44 -6.56 -12.59 -1.99
CA SER A 44 -5.77 -13.74 -1.60
C SER A 44 -4.49 -13.34 -0.86
N ASP A 45 -3.97 -14.25 -0.05
CA ASP A 45 -2.69 -14.04 0.63
C ASP A 45 -1.56 -13.83 -0.37
N THR A 46 -1.59 -14.52 -1.50
CA THR A 46 -0.59 -14.35 -2.56
C THR A 46 -0.62 -12.93 -3.11
N ALA A 47 -1.80 -12.39 -3.37
CA ALA A 47 -1.93 -11.02 -3.87
C ALA A 47 -1.42 -10.02 -2.85
N ILE A 48 -1.71 -10.23 -1.57
CA ILE A 48 -1.22 -9.35 -0.50
C ILE A 48 0.31 -9.40 -0.43
N CYS A 49 0.89 -10.60 -0.50
CA CYS A 49 2.34 -10.76 -0.45
C CYS A 49 3.03 -10.07 -1.64
N GLU A 50 2.50 -10.26 -2.84
CA GLU A 50 3.05 -9.61 -4.03
C GLU A 50 2.94 -8.10 -3.96
N ALA A 51 1.79 -7.59 -3.50
CA ALA A 51 1.60 -6.16 -3.32
C ALA A 51 2.54 -5.60 -2.26
N ALA A 52 2.79 -6.34 -1.19
CA ALA A 52 3.73 -5.93 -0.15
C ALA A 52 5.15 -5.83 -0.70
N GLN A 53 5.57 -6.81 -1.52
CA GLN A 53 6.88 -6.76 -2.15
C GLN A 53 7.01 -5.57 -3.09
N LEU A 54 5.93 -5.24 -3.80
CA LEU A 54 5.90 -4.07 -4.68
C LEU A 54 5.99 -2.78 -3.88
N ALA A 55 5.27 -2.69 -2.76
CA ALA A 55 5.35 -1.52 -1.87
C ALA A 55 6.77 -1.34 -1.34
N ALA A 56 7.43 -2.42 -0.95
CA ALA A 56 8.82 -2.36 -0.50
C ALA A 56 9.76 -1.91 -1.61
N TYR A 57 9.51 -2.36 -2.83
CA TYR A 57 10.31 -1.94 -3.98
C TYR A 57 10.21 -0.44 -4.25
N HIS A 58 9.00 0.13 -4.08
CA HIS A 58 8.76 1.56 -4.30
C HIS A 58 8.96 2.37 -3.02
N SER A 59 9.89 1.97 -2.17
CA SER A 59 10.19 2.67 -0.92
C SER A 59 11.68 2.97 -0.82
N LYS A 60 12.03 3.74 0.18
CA LYS A 60 13.44 4.01 0.48
C LYS A 60 14.20 2.79 0.98
N ALA A 61 13.50 1.71 1.31
CA ALA A 61 14.13 0.47 1.76
C ALA A 61 14.27 -0.57 0.65
N ARG A 62 14.17 -0.16 -0.62
CA ARG A 62 14.17 -1.09 -1.75
C ARG A 62 15.41 -1.98 -1.84
N ASN A 63 16.52 -1.58 -1.23
CA ASN A 63 17.75 -2.35 -1.26
C ASN A 63 17.95 -3.22 -0.02
N SER A 64 16.97 -3.23 0.88
CA SER A 64 17.02 -4.08 2.07
C SER A 64 16.54 -5.49 1.76
N SER A 65 17.02 -6.47 2.54
CA SER A 65 16.62 -7.86 2.33
C SER A 65 15.29 -8.20 2.95
N GLN A 66 14.86 -7.43 3.97
CA GLN A 66 13.55 -7.59 4.60
C GLN A 66 12.98 -6.24 4.96
N VAL A 67 11.77 -5.98 4.51
CA VAL A 67 11.11 -4.69 4.72
C VAL A 67 9.75 -4.94 5.34
N PRO A 68 9.43 -4.29 6.46
CA PRO A 68 8.09 -4.40 7.04
C PRO A 68 7.10 -3.58 6.22
N VAL A 69 5.99 -4.21 5.85
CA VAL A 69 4.92 -3.56 5.11
C VAL A 69 3.62 -3.75 5.89
N ASP A 70 2.99 -2.64 6.22
CA ASP A 70 1.67 -2.65 6.85
C ASP A 70 0.59 -2.76 5.79
N TYR A 71 -0.46 -3.52 6.09
CA TYR A 71 -1.60 -3.60 5.20
C TYR A 71 -2.90 -3.65 6.00
N THR A 72 -3.91 -3.00 5.45
CA THR A 72 -5.24 -2.95 6.04
C THR A 72 -6.23 -2.60 4.95
N LEU A 73 -7.52 -2.76 5.21
CA LEU A 73 -8.54 -2.33 4.27
C LEU A 73 -8.57 -0.80 4.19
N VAL A 74 -8.86 -0.28 3.00
CA VAL A 74 -8.93 1.17 2.77
C VAL A 74 -9.87 1.84 3.76
N ARG A 75 -10.96 1.18 4.16
CA ARG A 75 -11.92 1.74 5.12
C ARG A 75 -11.28 2.13 6.46
N TYR A 76 -10.13 1.55 6.80
CA TYR A 76 -9.44 1.83 8.05
C TYR A 76 -8.34 2.87 7.92
N VAL A 77 -8.22 3.47 6.74
CA VAL A 77 -7.23 4.52 6.47
C VAL A 77 -7.94 5.86 6.43
N SER A 78 -7.42 6.84 7.14
CA SER A 78 -7.99 8.18 7.16
C SER A 78 -6.88 9.22 7.13
N LYS A 79 -7.29 10.45 6.77
CA LYS A 79 -6.36 11.58 6.70
C LYS A 79 -6.76 12.62 7.73
N PRO A 80 -5.92 12.88 8.75
CA PRO A 80 -6.22 13.92 9.73
C PRO A 80 -6.31 15.29 9.05
N ASN A 81 -7.21 16.13 9.55
CA ASN A 81 -7.32 17.50 9.06
C ASN A 81 -6.01 18.23 9.21
N GLY A 82 -5.59 18.95 8.16
CA GLY A 82 -4.37 19.74 8.19
C GLY A 82 -3.09 18.94 8.05
N SER A 83 -3.17 17.63 7.86
CA SER A 83 -1.96 16.85 7.65
C SER A 83 -1.41 17.06 6.26
N LYS A 84 -0.10 16.86 6.13
CA LYS A 84 0.60 17.06 4.85
C LYS A 84 0.20 15.98 3.84
N PRO A 85 0.33 16.28 2.54
CA PRO A 85 0.09 15.27 1.51
C PRO A 85 0.90 14.00 1.78
N GLY A 86 0.27 12.85 1.60
CA GLY A 86 0.88 11.55 1.83
C GLY A 86 0.79 11.05 3.26
N MET A 87 0.41 11.90 4.21
CA MET A 87 0.28 11.48 5.61
C MET A 87 -1.12 10.97 5.90
N VAL A 88 -1.20 9.73 6.35
CA VAL A 88 -2.46 9.11 6.74
C VAL A 88 -2.27 8.38 8.06
N ILE A 89 -3.36 8.11 8.73
CA ILE A 89 -3.39 7.22 9.89
C ILE A 89 -4.24 6.01 9.54
N TYR A 90 -3.93 4.88 10.14
CA TYR A 90 -4.66 3.65 9.86
C TYR A 90 -4.71 2.77 11.11
N VAL A 91 -5.70 1.90 11.13
CA VAL A 91 -5.93 0.98 12.26
C VAL A 91 -6.20 -0.42 11.71
N ASN A 92 -6.24 -1.40 12.61
CA ASN A 92 -6.53 -2.79 12.28
C ASN A 92 -5.59 -3.38 11.23
N ASN A 93 -4.36 -2.86 11.17
CA ASN A 93 -3.38 -3.32 10.20
C ASN A 93 -2.65 -4.56 10.70
N LYS A 94 -2.16 -5.32 9.72
CA LYS A 94 -1.19 -6.39 9.93
C LYS A 94 0.11 -5.99 9.25
N THR A 95 1.20 -6.66 9.61
CA THR A 95 2.51 -6.35 9.05
C THR A 95 3.13 -7.62 8.46
N LEU A 96 3.64 -7.50 7.25
CA LEU A 96 4.43 -8.55 6.60
C LEU A 96 5.87 -8.09 6.44
N TYR A 97 6.81 -9.00 6.58
CA TYR A 97 8.21 -8.74 6.26
C TYR A 97 8.51 -9.39 4.92
N VAL A 98 8.88 -8.58 3.93
CA VAL A 98 9.04 -9.06 2.56
C VAL A 98 10.36 -8.59 1.97
N LYS A 99 10.82 -9.30 0.94
CA LYS A 99 11.94 -8.87 0.13
C LYS A 99 11.38 -8.00 -1.01
N PRO A 100 11.95 -6.80 -1.22
CA PRO A 100 11.47 -5.94 -2.30
C PRO A 100 11.57 -6.65 -3.64
N SER A 101 10.52 -6.53 -4.43
CA SER A 101 10.48 -7.14 -5.75
C SER A 101 9.55 -6.35 -6.66
N GLN A 102 10.03 -6.08 -7.86
CA GLN A 102 9.21 -5.47 -8.89
C GLN A 102 8.61 -6.59 -9.74
N PHE A 103 7.36 -6.89 -9.49
CA PHE A 103 6.66 -7.82 -10.34
C PHE A 103 6.26 -7.13 -11.62
N LYS A 104 6.45 -7.81 -12.73
CA LYS A 104 5.81 -7.38 -13.95
C LYS A 104 4.34 -7.69 -13.81
N ILE A 105 3.59 -6.65 -13.46
CA ILE A 105 2.14 -6.78 -13.47
C ILE A 105 1.76 -7.04 -14.91
N LYS A 106 1.09 -8.16 -15.13
CA LYS A 106 0.50 -8.37 -16.42
C LYS A 106 -0.61 -7.35 -16.58
N THR A 107 -0.28 -6.30 -17.28
CA THR A 107 -1.32 -5.41 -17.75
C THR A 107 -1.82 -6.03 -19.02
N GLU A 108 -3.02 -6.39 -18.96
CA GLU A 108 -3.67 -6.82 -20.18
C GLU A 108 -4.35 -5.71 -20.80
#